data_20a15adde6148cc6efa309261bf5ddc4
#
_entry.id   20a15adde6148cc6efa309261bf5ddc4
#
_cell.length_a   1.000
_cell.length_b   1.000
_cell.length_c   1.000
_cell.angle_alpha   90.00
_cell.angle_beta   90.00
_cell.angle_gamma   90.00
#
_symmetry.space_group_name_H-M   'P 1'
#
loop_
_entity.id
_entity.type
_entity.pdbx_description
1 polymer ?
#
loop_
_entity_poly.entity_id
_entity_poly.type
_entity_poly.pdbx_seq_one_letter_code
_entity_poly.pdbx_strand_id
1 'polypeptide(L)'
;MEGIDLEGTDTVDATRSSYLDGQSSISYKFDSANGELELILQDAKLNCFATPKMDIRFSGDTIIFNPYNASTGDLARCFCIFNLTSKVKGAESKGYYIRPEELTDVEDVQVLELSQKNEGVVYFSEVIYGD
;
A
#
# COMPACT_ATOMS: atom_id res chain seq x y z
N MET A 1 -21.08 -5.86 -3.14
CA MET A 1 -20.93 -5.45 -3.37
C MET A 1 -20.67 -5.17 -3.94
N GLU A 2 -20.50 -5.14 -4.27
CA GLU A 2 -20.09 -4.91 -4.74
C GLU A 2 -19.62 -4.21 -4.89
N GLY A 3 -19.30 -4.02 -4.80
CA GLY A 3 -18.62 -3.45 -4.89
C GLY A 3 -18.09 -2.62 -5.26
N ILE A 4 -17.77 -2.52 -5.36
CA ILE A 4 -17.40 -1.90 -5.84
C ILE A 4 -16.63 -1.23 -6.14
N ASP A 5 -16.48 -0.50 -6.03
CA ASP A 5 -15.69 0.36 -6.38
C ASP A 5 -14.87 0.85 -5.44
N LEU A 6 -14.06 0.06 -4.89
CA LEU A 6 -13.04 0.49 -4.04
C LEU A 6 -11.95 0.98 -4.91
N GLU A 7 -11.82 2.26 -5.08
CA GLU A 7 -10.84 2.75 -5.88
C GLU A 7 -9.93 3.48 -5.15
N GLY A 8 -8.95 3.18 -4.67
CA GLY A 8 -7.97 3.95 -4.01
C GLY A 8 -6.73 4.03 -4.78
N THR A 9 -6.87 4.42 -5.99
CA THR A 9 -5.74 4.32 -6.86
C THR A 9 -4.83 5.52 -6.85
N ASP A 10 -5.29 6.66 -6.30
CA ASP A 10 -4.44 7.84 -6.35
C ASP A 10 -3.52 7.87 -5.15
N THR A 11 -2.24 8.01 -5.40
CA THR A 11 -1.27 8.23 -4.34
C THR A 11 -1.40 9.67 -3.89
N VAL A 12 -1.77 9.86 -2.63
CA VAL A 12 -2.01 11.18 -2.07
C VAL A 12 -0.70 11.82 -1.65
N ASP A 13 0.23 11.02 -1.20
CA ASP A 13 1.50 11.55 -0.69
C ASP A 13 2.60 10.53 -0.93
N ALA A 14 3.78 11.01 -1.29
CA ALA A 14 4.94 10.15 -1.45
C ALA A 14 6.15 10.91 -0.93
N THR A 15 6.76 10.40 0.11
CA THR A 15 7.92 11.05 0.70
C THR A 15 9.09 10.08 0.68
N ARG A 16 10.29 10.64 0.59
CA ARG A 16 11.50 9.83 0.55
C ARG A 16 12.03 9.66 1.98
N SER A 17 12.39 8.46 2.31
CA SER A 17 13.04 8.16 3.56
C SER A 17 14.50 7.84 3.29
N SER A 18 15.38 8.19 4.19
CA SER A 18 16.79 7.94 3.99
C SER A 18 17.24 6.66 4.67
N TYR A 19 16.35 5.95 5.34
CA TYR A 19 16.75 4.80 6.14
C TYR A 19 15.90 3.59 5.83
N LEU A 20 16.55 2.45 5.64
CA LEU A 20 15.89 1.21 5.31
C LEU A 20 16.06 0.21 6.45
N ASP A 21 14.94 -0.26 6.99
CA ASP A 21 14.95 -1.20 8.08
C ASP A 21 14.88 -2.64 7.67
N GLY A 22 14.86 -2.94 6.42
CA GLY A 22 14.85 -4.32 5.96
C GLY A 22 13.49 -4.92 5.72
N GLN A 23 12.41 -4.22 6.03
CA GLN A 23 11.07 -4.70 5.72
C GLN A 23 10.13 -3.54 5.55
N SER A 24 9.14 -3.73 4.70
CA SER A 24 8.11 -2.73 4.47
C SER A 24 6.93 -3.00 5.39
N SER A 25 6.11 -2.00 5.59
CA SER A 25 4.91 -2.14 6.40
C SER A 25 3.80 -1.30 5.81
N ILE A 26 2.57 -1.62 6.20
CA ILE A 26 1.41 -0.81 5.85
C ILE A 26 0.82 -0.29 7.15
N SER A 27 0.77 1.02 7.28
CA SER A 27 -0.01 1.67 8.33
C SER A 27 -1.39 1.94 7.78
N TYR A 28 -2.42 1.74 8.57
CA TYR A 28 -3.77 1.95 8.09
C TYR A 28 -4.58 2.72 9.10
N LYS A 29 -5.55 3.48 8.58
CA LYS A 29 -6.47 4.25 9.39
C LYS A 29 -7.82 4.22 8.69
N PHE A 30 -8.84 3.75 9.39
CA PHE A 30 -10.17 3.59 8.82
C PHE A 30 -11.14 4.55 9.48
N ASP A 31 -11.85 5.33 8.64
CA ASP A 31 -12.88 6.24 9.11
C ASP A 31 -14.23 5.61 8.77
N SER A 32 -14.85 4.98 9.74
CA SER A 32 -16.09 4.26 9.49
C SER A 32 -17.24 5.19 9.15
N ALA A 33 -17.18 6.45 9.55
CA ALA A 33 -18.25 7.38 9.24
C ALA A 33 -18.32 7.68 7.75
N ASN A 34 -17.18 7.69 7.08
CA ASN A 34 -17.11 7.98 5.65
C ASN A 34 -16.77 6.77 4.80
N GLY A 35 -16.46 5.65 5.40
CA GLY A 35 -16.03 4.47 4.66
C GLY A 35 -14.69 4.66 3.99
N GLU A 36 -13.83 5.53 4.56
CA GLU A 36 -12.55 5.82 3.95
C GLU A 36 -11.42 5.10 4.68
N LEU A 37 -10.61 4.39 3.93
CA LEU A 37 -9.47 3.67 4.46
C LEU A 37 -8.20 4.29 3.89
N GLU A 38 -7.34 4.79 4.78
CA GLU A 38 -6.06 5.33 4.36
C GLU A 38 -5.00 4.26 4.56
N LEU A 39 -4.20 4.04 3.55
CA LEU A 39 -3.14 3.05 3.57
C LEU A 39 -1.83 3.75 3.28
N ILE A 40 -0.84 3.54 4.14
CA ILE A 40 0.48 4.12 3.95
C ILE A 40 1.48 2.98 3.86
N LEU A 41 2.02 2.76 2.68
CA LEU A 41 3.08 1.79 2.49
C LEU A 41 4.39 2.46 2.88
N GLN A 42 5.05 1.92 3.89
CA GLN A 42 6.26 2.51 4.41
C GLN A 42 7.47 1.70 3.95
N ASP A 43 8.53 2.41 3.62
CA ASP A 43 9.81 1.82 3.25
C ASP A 43 9.72 0.98 1.98
N ALA A 44 9.00 1.47 0.99
CA ALA A 44 9.00 0.85 -0.33
C ALA A 44 10.25 1.30 -1.09
N LYS A 45 10.83 0.40 -1.88
CA LYS A 45 12.07 0.67 -2.58
C LYS A 45 11.79 0.88 -4.05
N LEU A 46 12.08 2.07 -4.54
CA LEU A 46 11.89 2.40 -5.94
C LEU A 46 13.13 3.15 -6.44
N ASN A 47 13.24 3.28 -7.74
CA ASN A 47 14.34 4.03 -8.32
C ASN A 47 14.33 5.46 -7.78
N CYS A 48 15.50 6.04 -7.54
CA CYS A 48 15.59 7.37 -6.94
C CYS A 48 15.01 8.46 -7.82
N PHE A 49 14.91 8.25 -9.14
CA PHE A 49 14.29 9.20 -10.03
C PHE A 49 12.82 8.87 -10.29
N ALA A 50 12.25 7.94 -9.55
CA ALA A 50 10.87 7.52 -9.75
C ALA A 50 9.91 8.63 -9.43
N THR A 51 8.76 8.61 -10.10
CA THR A 51 7.57 9.32 -9.68
C THR A 51 6.71 8.25 -9.02
N PRO A 52 6.81 8.10 -7.70
CA PRO A 52 6.21 6.92 -7.07
C PRO A 52 4.70 7.04 -6.94
N LYS A 53 4.04 5.97 -7.28
CA LYS A 53 2.59 5.85 -7.15
C LYS A 53 2.26 4.49 -6.59
N MET A 54 1.07 4.34 -6.08
CA MET A 54 0.62 3.05 -5.56
C MET A 54 -0.80 2.79 -6.03
N ASP A 55 -0.99 1.72 -6.78
CA ASP A 55 -2.31 1.28 -7.19
C ASP A 55 -2.87 0.37 -6.12
N ILE A 56 -4.17 0.48 -5.91
CA ILE A 56 -4.88 -0.39 -4.99
C ILE A 56 -6.01 -1.02 -5.78
N ARG A 57 -6.17 -2.33 -5.67
CA ARG A 57 -7.33 -3.00 -6.23
C ARG A 57 -7.84 -4.03 -5.25
N PHE A 58 -9.05 -4.44 -5.44
CA PHE A 58 -9.67 -5.41 -4.56
C PHE A 58 -10.04 -6.66 -5.34
N SER A 59 -9.84 -7.79 -4.70
CA SER A 59 -10.29 -9.06 -5.22
C SER A 59 -11.02 -9.74 -4.07
N GLY A 60 -12.34 -9.66 -4.06
CA GLY A 60 -13.12 -10.11 -2.91
C GLY A 60 -12.75 -9.29 -1.70
N ASP A 61 -12.32 -9.93 -0.64
CA ASP A 61 -11.92 -9.26 0.58
C ASP A 61 -10.41 -9.06 0.65
N THR A 62 -9.71 -9.18 -0.45
CA THR A 62 -8.27 -9.00 -0.49
C THR A 62 -7.91 -7.67 -1.11
N ILE A 63 -7.14 -6.87 -0.40
CA ILE A 63 -6.61 -5.62 -0.89
C ILE A 63 -5.26 -5.93 -1.51
N ILE A 64 -5.09 -5.56 -2.77
CA ILE A 64 -3.84 -5.82 -3.48
C ILE A 64 -3.23 -4.47 -3.83
N PHE A 65 -2.02 -4.21 -3.36
CA PHE A 65 -1.37 -2.94 -3.60
C PHE A 65 -0.13 -3.14 -4.46
N ASN A 66 0.15 -2.15 -5.30
CA ASN A 66 1.28 -2.21 -6.22
C ASN A 66 1.96 -0.86 -6.30
N PRO A 67 3.11 -0.68 -5.65
CA PRO A 67 3.88 0.54 -5.83
C PRO A 67 4.58 0.47 -7.17
N TYR A 68 4.64 1.59 -7.88
CA TYR A 68 5.27 1.62 -9.19
C TYR A 68 5.79 3.01 -9.52
N ASN A 69 6.67 3.06 -10.51
CA ASN A 69 7.23 4.30 -10.99
C ASN A 69 6.42 4.76 -12.20
N ALA A 70 5.74 5.88 -12.06
CA ALA A 70 4.93 6.44 -13.14
C ALA A 70 5.73 7.29 -14.11
N SER A 71 7.02 7.52 -13.83
CA SER A 71 7.86 8.33 -14.69
C SER A 71 8.27 7.56 -15.93
N THR A 72 8.40 8.26 -17.06
CA THR A 72 8.93 7.67 -18.28
C THR A 72 10.32 8.22 -18.57
N GLY A 73 10.91 8.98 -17.66
CA GLY A 73 12.21 9.56 -17.86
C GLY A 73 13.35 8.59 -17.53
N ASP A 74 14.53 9.16 -17.44
CA ASP A 74 15.72 8.37 -17.15
C ASP A 74 15.67 7.79 -15.76
N LEU A 75 16.36 6.69 -15.56
CA LEU A 75 16.45 6.05 -14.27
C LEU A 75 17.80 6.35 -13.65
N ALA A 76 17.82 6.50 -12.34
CA ALA A 76 19.06 6.60 -11.57
C ALA A 76 19.67 5.22 -11.43
N ARG A 77 20.92 5.17 -10.98
CA ARG A 77 21.59 3.90 -10.74
C ARG A 77 21.39 3.39 -9.33
N CYS A 78 20.50 3.98 -8.59
CA CYS A 78 20.28 3.61 -7.21
C CYS A 78 18.79 3.54 -6.91
N PHE A 79 18.47 2.93 -5.79
CA PHE A 79 17.10 2.88 -5.31
C PHE A 79 17.00 3.74 -4.05
N CYS A 80 15.86 4.33 -3.86
CA CYS A 80 15.56 5.13 -2.69
C CYS A 80 14.35 4.54 -1.98
N ILE A 81 14.15 4.93 -0.75
CA ILE A 81 13.06 4.44 0.07
C ILE A 81 11.97 5.50 0.10
N PHE A 82 10.75 5.07 -0.16
CA PHE A 82 9.60 5.96 -0.23
C PHE A 82 8.48 5.47 0.67
N ASN A 83 7.69 6.42 1.16
CA ASN A 83 6.43 6.13 1.83
C ASN A 83 5.32 6.61 0.91
N LEU A 84 4.33 5.77 0.67
CA LEU A 84 3.28 6.05 -0.30
C LEU A 84 1.93 5.97 0.40
N THR A 85 1.13 7.01 0.27
CA THR A 85 -0.18 7.06 0.89
C THR A 85 -1.26 7.00 -0.16
N SER A 86 -2.22 6.11 0.02
CA SER A 86 -3.40 6.03 -0.82
C SER A 86 -4.64 5.98 0.05
N LYS A 87 -5.74 6.52 -0.46
CA LYS A 87 -7.00 6.49 0.24
C LYS A 87 -8.02 5.72 -0.59
N VAL A 88 -8.76 4.87 0.09
CA VAL A 88 -9.75 4.00 -0.54
C VAL A 88 -11.11 4.37 0.02
N LYS A 89 -12.10 4.52 -0.83
CA LYS A 89 -13.46 4.81 -0.39
C LYS A 89 -14.31 3.57 -0.56
N GLY A 90 -15.34 3.46 0.26
CA GLY A 90 -16.24 2.33 0.18
C GLY A 90 -15.81 1.14 1.01
N ALA A 91 -14.80 1.29 1.87
CA ALA A 91 -14.38 0.21 2.74
C ALA A 91 -15.42 0.00 3.85
N GLU A 92 -15.52 -1.22 4.31
CA GLU A 92 -16.48 -1.58 5.33
C GLU A 92 -15.79 -2.01 6.62
N SER A 93 -16.53 -1.98 7.71
CA SER A 93 -15.99 -2.33 9.01
C SER A 93 -15.94 -3.84 9.13
N LYS A 94 -14.98 -4.46 8.48
CA LYS A 94 -14.83 -5.91 8.47
C LYS A 94 -13.36 -6.26 8.29
N GLY A 95 -13.06 -7.52 8.22
CA GLY A 95 -11.70 -7.98 7.99
C GLY A 95 -11.36 -7.99 6.51
N TYR A 96 -10.14 -7.58 6.20
CA TYR A 96 -9.61 -7.65 4.84
C TYR A 96 -8.25 -8.31 4.90
N TYR A 97 -7.91 -9.01 3.82
CA TYR A 97 -6.53 -9.45 3.63
C TYR A 97 -5.82 -8.38 2.82
N ILE A 98 -4.52 -8.22 3.01
CA ILE A 98 -3.76 -7.25 2.23
C ILE A 98 -2.43 -7.88 1.83
N ARG A 99 -2.05 -7.70 0.57
CA ARG A 99 -0.81 -8.22 0.05
C ARG A 99 -0.31 -7.38 -1.12
N PRO A 100 1.01 -7.41 -1.38
CA PRO A 100 1.53 -6.76 -2.58
C PRO A 100 1.16 -7.55 -3.83
N GLU A 101 1.05 -6.88 -4.94
CA GLU A 101 0.63 -7.51 -6.18
C GLU A 101 1.65 -8.53 -6.66
N GLU A 102 2.94 -8.23 -6.51
CA GLU A 102 3.96 -9.11 -7.03
C GLU A 102 4.35 -10.22 -6.08
N LEU A 103 3.59 -10.39 -5.02
CA LEU A 103 3.89 -11.43 -4.07
C LEU A 103 3.66 -12.80 -4.67
N THR A 104 4.68 -13.63 -4.65
CA THR A 104 4.54 -15.01 -5.08
C THR A 104 4.44 -15.94 -3.90
N ASP A 105 4.71 -15.45 -2.68
CA ASP A 105 4.67 -16.24 -1.47
C ASP A 105 3.45 -15.84 -0.69
N VAL A 106 2.47 -16.70 -0.61
CA VAL A 106 1.22 -16.39 0.07
C VAL A 106 1.38 -16.20 1.57
N GLU A 107 2.54 -16.53 2.10
CA GLU A 107 2.74 -16.37 3.53
C GLU A 107 2.89 -14.92 3.94
N ASP A 108 3.07 -14.01 2.99
CA ASP A 108 3.23 -12.61 3.34
C ASP A 108 1.91 -11.84 3.25
N VAL A 109 0.79 -12.52 3.31
CA VAL A 109 -0.52 -11.88 3.33
C VAL A 109 -0.83 -11.47 4.77
N GLN A 110 -1.22 -10.25 4.97
CA GLN A 110 -1.56 -9.73 6.30
C GLN A 110 -3.06 -9.49 6.41
N VAL A 111 -3.54 -9.24 7.60
CA VAL A 111 -4.97 -9.05 7.85
C VAL A 111 -5.21 -7.70 8.49
N LEU A 112 -6.18 -6.95 7.98
CA LEU A 112 -6.66 -5.73 8.58
C LEU A 112 -8.05 -6.00 9.14
N GLU A 113 -8.17 -6.01 10.46
CA GLU A 113 -9.45 -6.30 11.06
C GLU A 113 -10.14 -5.01 11.45
N LEU A 114 -10.78 -4.36 10.49
CA LEU A 114 -11.34 -3.03 10.69
C LEU A 114 -12.56 -3.02 11.58
N SER A 115 -13.17 -4.18 11.81
CA SER A 115 -14.30 -4.26 12.74
C SER A 115 -13.85 -4.17 14.18
N GLN A 116 -12.57 -4.38 14.45
CA GLN A 116 -12.07 -4.36 15.82
C GLN A 116 -11.08 -3.23 16.07
N LYS A 117 -10.39 -2.76 15.03
CA LYS A 117 -9.35 -1.79 15.22
C LYS A 117 -9.33 -0.85 14.04
N ASN A 118 -9.50 0.43 14.29
CA ASN A 118 -9.58 1.44 13.23
C ASN A 118 -8.23 1.83 12.67
N GLU A 119 -7.16 1.57 13.37
CA GLU A 119 -5.84 1.95 12.88
C GLU A 119 -4.80 0.98 13.41
N GLY A 120 -3.72 0.87 12.71
CA GLY A 120 -2.65 -0.03 13.12
C GLY A 120 -1.60 -0.14 12.04
N VAL A 121 -0.72 -1.10 12.20
CA VAL A 121 0.38 -1.36 11.28
C VAL A 121 0.50 -2.85 11.07
N VAL A 122 0.70 -3.27 9.84
CA VAL A 122 1.02 -4.67 9.55
C VAL A 122 2.38 -4.67 8.84
N TYR A 123 3.19 -5.68 9.10
CA TYR A 123 4.54 -5.76 8.58
C TYR A 123 4.65 -6.92 7.60
N PHE A 124 5.40 -6.69 6.52
CA PHE A 124 5.69 -7.75 5.57
C PHE A 124 7.08 -8.29 5.85
N SER A 125 7.38 -9.47 5.37
CA SER A 125 8.63 -10.12 5.72
C SER A 125 9.82 -9.47 5.03
N GLU A 126 9.58 -8.76 3.93
CA GLU A 126 10.66 -8.18 3.16
C GLU A 126 10.31 -6.78 2.69
N VAL A 127 11.27 -6.09 2.13
CA VAL A 127 11.06 -4.79 1.51
C VAL A 127 10.25 -4.98 0.23
N ILE A 128 9.24 -4.14 0.03
CA ILE A 128 8.43 -4.18 -1.17
C ILE A 128 9.09 -3.28 -2.21
N TYR A 129 9.30 -3.81 -3.40
CA TYR A 129 9.92 -3.08 -4.48
C TYR A 129 8.88 -2.59 -5.46
N GLY A 130 9.07 -1.37 -5.97
CA GLY A 130 8.25 -0.87 -7.05
C GLY A 130 9.04 -0.83 -8.34
N ASP A 131 8.36 -0.95 -9.45
CA ASP A 131 9.02 -0.90 -10.76
C ASP A 131 9.49 0.48 -11.15
#